data_d1805a69558960840c2d318096795754
#
_entry.id   d1805a69558960840c2d318096795754
#
_cell.length_a   1.000
_cell.length_b   1.000
_cell.length_c   1.000
_cell.angle_alpha   90.00
_cell.angle_beta   90.00
_cell.angle_gamma   90.00
#
_symmetry.space_group_name_H-M   'P 1'
#
loop_
_entity.id
_entity.type
_entity.pdbx_description
1 polymer ?
#
loop_
_entity_poly.entity_id
_entity_poly.type
_entity_poly.pdbx_seq_one_letter_code
_entity_poly.pdbx_strand_id
1 'polypeptide(L)'
;MRLARLSILFSAVLFFFNPLSAFAHTGLVASNPVSDSRLSELPKEISLIFDEDLLIIKGKQANVVELIDENGMAVKLAEPLIVGAKITTQLLESGNEPHSYQINYRVVSADGHPVNGNIQFVVNSVSLKPTQQPENKEESPLSNFSLNIIGSILIILTLVAGHFMYRKIRN
;
A
#
# COMPACT_ATOMS: atom_id res chain seq x y z
N MET A 1 0.83 24.12 -43.80
CA MET A 1 0.99 24.79 -42.48
C MET A 1 -0.18 24.59 -41.50
N ARG A 2 -1.44 24.55 -41.94
CA ARG A 2 -2.61 24.35 -41.01
C ARG A 2 -2.66 22.94 -40.40
N LEU A 3 -2.42 21.89 -41.21
CA LEU A 3 -2.40 20.49 -40.75
C LEU A 3 -1.31 20.20 -39.70
N ALA A 4 -0.11 20.77 -39.88
CA ALA A 4 0.98 20.61 -38.92
C ALA A 4 0.67 21.27 -37.55
N ARG A 5 -0.02 22.42 -37.57
CA ARG A 5 -0.47 23.08 -36.33
C ARG A 5 -1.59 22.29 -35.61
N LEU A 6 -2.48 21.67 -36.40
CA LEU A 6 -3.53 20.80 -35.83
C LEU A 6 -2.94 19.54 -35.16
N SER A 7 -1.92 18.91 -35.77
CA SER A 7 -1.25 17.74 -35.21
C SER A 7 -0.50 18.07 -33.90
N ILE A 8 0.12 19.24 -33.83
CA ILE A 8 0.81 19.68 -32.62
C ILE A 8 -0.20 19.93 -31.47
N LEU A 9 -1.32 20.59 -31.78
CA LEU A 9 -2.41 20.81 -30.81
C LEU A 9 -3.03 19.49 -30.33
N PHE A 10 -3.28 18.55 -31.23
CA PHE A 10 -3.82 17.25 -30.88
C PHE A 10 -2.84 16.42 -30.01
N SER A 11 -1.54 16.48 -30.32
CA SER A 11 -0.51 15.81 -29.50
C SER A 11 -0.37 16.43 -28.11
N ALA A 12 -0.49 17.77 -28.00
CA ALA A 12 -0.47 18.47 -26.73
C ALA A 12 -1.69 18.11 -25.86
N VAL A 13 -2.86 18.03 -26.46
CA VAL A 13 -4.10 17.61 -25.76
C VAL A 13 -3.97 16.18 -25.23
N LEU A 14 -3.45 15.24 -26.02
CA LEU A 14 -3.21 13.85 -25.58
C LEU A 14 -2.22 13.77 -24.40
N PHE A 15 -1.26 14.68 -24.31
CA PHE A 15 -0.30 14.72 -23.20
C PHE A 15 -0.93 15.14 -21.87
N PHE A 16 -1.98 15.98 -21.90
CA PHE A 16 -2.72 16.40 -20.71
C PHE A 16 -3.77 15.38 -20.23
N PHE A 17 -4.10 14.39 -21.04
CA PHE A 17 -5.05 13.31 -20.68
C PHE A 17 -4.39 12.07 -20.10
N ASN A 18 -3.13 12.12 -19.65
CA ASN A 18 -2.59 11.04 -18.82
C ASN A 18 -3.22 11.17 -17.42
N PRO A 19 -4.12 10.27 -16.99
CA PRO A 19 -4.58 10.25 -15.62
C PRO A 19 -3.36 9.86 -14.77
N LEU A 20 -2.80 10.83 -14.07
CA LEU A 20 -1.95 10.54 -12.93
C LEU A 20 -2.86 9.81 -11.95
N SER A 21 -2.62 8.52 -11.73
CA SER A 21 -3.28 7.77 -10.67
C SER A 21 -2.89 8.45 -9.35
N ALA A 22 -3.74 9.35 -8.89
CA ALA A 22 -3.64 9.86 -7.53
C ALA A 22 -4.02 8.70 -6.62
N PHE A 23 -3.04 8.06 -5.98
CA PHE A 23 -3.28 7.17 -4.85
C PHE A 23 -3.72 8.06 -3.68
N ALA A 24 -5.02 8.33 -3.63
CA ALA A 24 -5.67 9.09 -2.57
C ALA A 24 -6.37 8.12 -1.60
N HIS A 25 -5.66 7.06 -1.19
CA HIS A 25 -6.21 6.13 -0.21
C HIS A 25 -5.22 6.00 0.93
N THR A 26 -5.68 6.32 2.12
CA THR A 26 -4.99 6.04 3.38
C THR A 26 -4.50 4.61 3.37
N GLY A 27 -3.19 4.43 3.41
CA GLY A 27 -2.52 3.15 3.39
C GLY A 27 -1.90 2.80 4.74
N LEU A 28 -1.83 1.49 5.06
CA LEU A 28 -1.02 1.03 6.17
C LEU A 28 0.46 1.15 5.78
N VAL A 29 1.20 1.95 6.54
CA VAL A 29 2.65 2.20 6.32
C VAL A 29 3.51 1.23 7.12
N ALA A 30 3.09 0.94 8.36
CA ALA A 30 3.82 0.03 9.22
C ALA A 30 2.90 -0.68 10.22
N SER A 31 3.29 -1.86 10.64
CA SER A 31 2.60 -2.63 11.67
C SER A 31 3.57 -3.31 12.62
N ASN A 32 3.12 -3.51 13.85
CA ASN A 32 3.72 -4.41 14.82
C ASN A 32 2.62 -5.27 15.43
N PRO A 33 2.61 -6.60 15.20
CA PRO A 33 3.55 -7.38 14.39
C PRO A 33 3.61 -6.99 12.90
N VAL A 34 4.77 -7.23 12.28
CA VAL A 34 4.93 -7.08 10.82
C VAL A 34 4.18 -8.21 10.12
N SER A 35 3.61 -7.94 8.95
CA SER A 35 2.96 -8.98 8.15
C SER A 35 3.90 -10.14 7.84
N ASP A 36 3.37 -11.35 7.93
CA ASP A 36 4.06 -12.61 7.69
C ASP A 36 5.25 -12.89 8.64
N SER A 37 5.34 -12.13 9.73
CA SER A 37 6.39 -12.33 10.74
C SER A 37 6.17 -13.61 11.56
N ARG A 38 7.28 -14.10 12.13
CA ARG A 38 7.29 -15.22 13.06
C ARG A 38 7.81 -14.74 14.40
N LEU A 39 6.99 -14.89 15.44
CA LEU A 39 7.29 -14.45 16.80
C LEU A 39 7.51 -15.68 17.69
N SER A 40 8.29 -15.53 18.73
CA SER A 40 8.48 -16.56 19.77
C SER A 40 7.35 -16.57 20.80
N GLU A 41 6.65 -15.44 20.94
CA GLU A 41 5.53 -15.25 21.87
C GLU A 41 4.52 -14.25 21.28
N LEU A 42 3.30 -14.26 21.81
CA LEU A 42 2.30 -13.25 21.47
C LEU A 42 2.79 -11.86 21.84
N PRO A 43 2.62 -10.87 20.97
CA PRO A 43 3.01 -9.51 21.28
C PRO A 43 2.13 -8.95 22.38
N LYS A 44 2.69 -8.15 23.26
CA LYS A 44 1.93 -7.47 24.32
C LYS A 44 1.05 -6.34 23.76
N GLU A 45 1.45 -5.81 22.60
CA GLU A 45 0.83 -4.66 21.98
C GLU A 45 0.78 -4.86 20.46
N ILE A 46 -0.33 -4.44 19.85
CA ILE A 46 -0.50 -4.29 18.42
C ILE A 46 -0.46 -2.81 18.10
N SER A 47 0.30 -2.42 17.08
CA SER A 47 0.36 -1.04 16.61
C SER A 47 0.31 -1.00 15.09
N LEU A 48 -0.56 -0.14 14.56
CA LEU A 48 -0.71 0.11 13.13
C LEU A 48 -0.48 1.58 12.87
N ILE A 49 0.33 1.90 11.86
CA ILE A 49 0.65 3.27 11.45
C ILE A 49 0.19 3.44 10.00
N PHE A 50 -0.56 4.49 9.76
CA PHE A 50 -1.10 4.86 8.46
C PHE A 50 -0.36 6.09 7.91
N ASP A 51 -0.54 6.40 6.64
CA ASP A 51 0.04 7.58 5.99
C ASP A 51 -0.73 8.88 6.27
N GLU A 52 -1.96 8.77 6.84
CA GLU A 52 -2.80 9.89 7.22
C GLU A 52 -3.33 9.74 8.65
N ASP A 53 -3.68 10.86 9.28
CA ASP A 53 -4.33 10.87 10.59
C ASP A 53 -5.67 10.14 10.56
N LEU A 54 -6.02 9.50 11.67
CA LEU A 54 -7.26 8.76 11.84
C LEU A 54 -8.34 9.64 12.47
N LEU A 55 -9.56 9.52 11.95
CA LEU A 55 -10.72 10.27 12.44
C LEU A 55 -11.20 9.70 13.77
N ILE A 56 -11.26 10.54 14.81
CA ILE A 56 -11.82 10.19 16.12
C ILE A 56 -13.20 10.80 16.24
N ILE A 57 -14.22 9.95 16.38
CA ILE A 57 -15.61 10.40 16.58
C ILE A 57 -16.02 10.06 18.01
N LYS A 58 -16.27 11.11 18.83
CA LYS A 58 -16.71 10.91 20.21
C LYS A 58 -17.99 10.06 20.28
N GLY A 59 -17.95 9.01 21.10
CA GLY A 59 -19.09 8.11 21.31
C GLY A 59 -19.37 7.11 20.17
N LYS A 60 -18.47 6.97 19.19
CA LYS A 60 -18.56 5.96 18.12
C LYS A 60 -17.22 5.27 17.94
N GLN A 61 -17.25 3.95 17.83
CA GLN A 61 -16.09 3.15 17.44
C GLN A 61 -15.94 3.20 15.91
N ALA A 62 -15.34 4.28 15.41
CA ALA A 62 -15.08 4.41 13.97
C ALA A 62 -13.87 3.55 13.54
N ASN A 63 -12.93 3.35 14.46
CA ASN A 63 -11.70 2.61 14.25
C ASN A 63 -11.71 1.33 15.10
N VAL A 64 -11.52 0.19 14.45
CA VAL A 64 -11.62 -1.14 15.08
C VAL A 64 -10.37 -1.93 14.72
N VAL A 65 -9.81 -2.63 15.71
CA VAL A 65 -8.76 -3.62 15.55
C VAL A 65 -9.22 -4.89 16.26
N GLU A 66 -9.14 -6.01 15.56
CA GLU A 66 -9.48 -7.33 16.08
C GLU A 66 -8.31 -8.28 15.83
N LEU A 67 -8.02 -9.13 16.81
CA LEU A 67 -7.07 -10.23 16.66
C LEU A 67 -7.86 -11.54 16.73
N ILE A 68 -7.68 -12.37 15.71
CA ILE A 68 -8.28 -13.70 15.65
C ILE A 68 -7.20 -14.76 15.52
N ASP A 69 -7.44 -15.94 16.11
CA ASP A 69 -6.59 -17.11 15.94
C ASP A 69 -6.95 -17.89 14.66
N GLU A 70 -6.23 -18.98 14.42
CA GLU A 70 -6.44 -19.88 13.26
C GLU A 70 -7.82 -20.56 13.24
N ASN A 71 -8.50 -20.63 14.39
CA ASN A 71 -9.85 -21.20 14.51
C ASN A 71 -10.94 -20.13 14.34
N GLY A 72 -10.54 -18.87 14.11
CA GLY A 72 -11.45 -17.73 14.01
C GLY A 72 -11.94 -17.23 15.38
N MET A 73 -11.31 -17.65 16.48
CA MET A 73 -11.66 -17.17 17.81
C MET A 73 -11.00 -15.81 18.08
N ALA A 74 -11.78 -14.87 18.61
CA ALA A 74 -11.28 -13.54 18.94
C ALA A 74 -10.43 -13.57 20.21
N VAL A 75 -9.23 -13.00 20.14
CA VAL A 75 -8.37 -12.74 21.29
C VAL A 75 -8.75 -11.39 21.88
N LYS A 76 -8.89 -11.33 23.19
CA LYS A 76 -9.32 -10.09 23.87
C LYS A 76 -8.26 -9.00 23.81
N LEU A 77 -8.66 -7.86 23.27
CA LEU A 77 -7.86 -6.64 23.21
C LEU A 77 -8.44 -5.56 24.14
N ALA A 78 -7.56 -4.67 24.58
CA ALA A 78 -7.97 -3.45 25.24
C ALA A 78 -8.59 -2.47 24.25
N GLU A 79 -9.26 -1.44 24.74
CA GLU A 79 -9.75 -0.35 23.90
C GLU A 79 -8.57 0.33 23.16
N PRO A 80 -8.65 0.50 21.83
CA PRO A 80 -7.55 1.06 21.07
C PRO A 80 -7.34 2.54 21.38
N LEU A 81 -6.07 2.92 21.54
CA LEU A 81 -5.61 4.30 21.64
C LEU A 81 -5.20 4.80 20.26
N ILE A 82 -5.74 5.97 19.87
CA ILE A 82 -5.44 6.60 18.60
C ILE A 82 -4.73 7.92 18.85
N VAL A 83 -3.57 8.10 18.20
CA VAL A 83 -2.79 9.34 18.24
C VAL A 83 -2.31 9.66 16.83
N GLY A 84 -2.90 10.67 16.19
CA GLY A 84 -2.62 11.03 14.81
C GLY A 84 -2.89 9.86 13.87
N ALA A 85 -1.90 9.45 13.11
CA ALA A 85 -1.95 8.35 12.16
C ALA A 85 -1.74 6.95 12.79
N LYS A 86 -1.58 6.87 14.12
CA LYS A 86 -1.26 5.62 14.81
C LYS A 86 -2.44 5.13 15.65
N ILE A 87 -2.77 3.84 15.54
CA ILE A 87 -3.66 3.11 16.43
C ILE A 87 -2.87 2.04 17.17
N THR A 88 -3.09 1.91 18.47
CA THR A 88 -2.38 0.99 19.35
C THR A 88 -3.38 0.31 20.28
N THR A 89 -3.27 -1.00 20.47
CA THR A 89 -4.06 -1.74 21.44
C THR A 89 -3.21 -2.79 22.14
N GLN A 90 -3.55 -3.11 23.40
CA GLN A 90 -2.86 -4.12 24.20
C GLN A 90 -3.65 -5.43 24.22
N LEU A 91 -2.94 -6.55 24.24
CA LEU A 91 -3.54 -7.84 24.47
C LEU A 91 -3.83 -8.01 25.96
N LEU A 92 -5.06 -8.44 26.27
CA LEU A 92 -5.49 -8.72 27.65
C LEU A 92 -5.28 -10.18 28.05
N GLU A 93 -4.97 -11.03 27.08
CA GLU A 93 -4.70 -12.45 27.26
C GLU A 93 -3.27 -12.76 26.82
N SER A 94 -2.59 -13.60 27.58
CA SER A 94 -1.28 -14.12 27.23
C SER A 94 -1.44 -15.56 26.76
N GLY A 95 -0.91 -15.88 25.59
CA GLY A 95 -0.87 -17.24 25.08
C GLY A 95 0.47 -17.50 24.41
N ASN A 96 1.07 -18.65 24.67
CA ASN A 96 2.31 -19.08 24.02
C ASN A 96 2.06 -20.30 23.15
N GLU A 97 0.81 -20.61 22.88
CA GLU A 97 0.48 -21.71 21.98
C GLU A 97 0.91 -21.35 20.56
N PRO A 98 1.53 -22.30 19.85
CA PRO A 98 1.93 -22.07 18.47
C PRO A 98 0.71 -22.02 17.56
N HIS A 99 0.33 -20.81 17.16
CA HIS A 99 -0.83 -20.57 16.32
C HIS A 99 -0.53 -19.52 15.26
N SER A 100 -1.28 -19.56 14.17
CA SER A 100 -1.38 -18.45 13.22
C SER A 100 -2.43 -17.45 13.72
N TYR A 101 -2.10 -16.20 13.61
CA TYR A 101 -2.98 -15.10 14.04
C TYR A 101 -3.20 -14.12 12.89
N GLN A 102 -4.38 -13.52 12.88
CA GLN A 102 -4.74 -12.47 11.93
C GLN A 102 -5.26 -11.25 12.67
N ILE A 103 -4.65 -10.11 12.40
CA ILE A 103 -5.15 -8.81 12.81
C ILE A 103 -6.05 -8.30 11.70
N ASN A 104 -7.34 -8.09 11.99
CA ASN A 104 -8.24 -7.37 11.11
C ASN A 104 -8.37 -5.95 11.60
N TYR A 105 -8.33 -4.99 10.69
CA TYR A 105 -8.56 -3.61 11.05
C TYR A 105 -9.56 -2.94 10.11
N ARG A 106 -10.33 -2.03 10.68
CA ARG A 106 -11.14 -1.05 9.97
C ARG A 106 -10.90 0.30 10.61
N VAL A 107 -10.34 1.22 9.86
CA VAL A 107 -10.07 2.58 10.31
C VAL A 107 -10.74 3.58 9.39
N VAL A 108 -10.94 4.80 9.87
CA VAL A 108 -11.46 5.91 9.07
C VAL A 108 -10.40 7.00 9.07
N SER A 109 -9.97 7.42 7.89
CA SER A 109 -9.02 8.51 7.72
C SER A 109 -9.65 9.88 8.03
N ALA A 110 -8.82 10.89 8.20
CA ALA A 110 -9.26 12.26 8.51
C ALA A 110 -10.19 12.84 7.43
N ASP A 111 -10.07 12.39 6.19
CA ASP A 111 -10.94 12.74 5.07
C ASP A 111 -12.32 12.03 5.09
N GLY A 112 -12.52 11.10 6.04
CA GLY A 112 -13.75 10.36 6.25
C GLY A 112 -13.88 9.05 5.49
N HIS A 113 -12.86 8.61 4.74
CA HIS A 113 -12.91 7.34 4.01
C HIS A 113 -12.52 6.16 4.90
N PRO A 114 -13.30 5.06 4.88
CA PRO A 114 -12.96 3.85 5.61
C PRO A 114 -11.89 3.04 4.87
N VAL A 115 -10.91 2.57 5.63
CA VAL A 115 -9.84 1.67 5.18
C VAL A 115 -9.92 0.38 5.95
N ASN A 116 -9.93 -0.76 5.25
CA ASN A 116 -9.95 -2.08 5.85
C ASN A 116 -8.72 -2.86 5.37
N GLY A 117 -8.23 -3.74 6.22
CA GLY A 117 -7.16 -4.65 5.86
C GLY A 117 -6.95 -5.72 6.91
N ASN A 118 -5.99 -6.59 6.62
CA ASN A 118 -5.57 -7.63 7.54
C ASN A 118 -4.05 -7.82 7.49
N ILE A 119 -3.51 -8.36 8.58
CA ILE A 119 -2.10 -8.69 8.78
C ILE A 119 -2.08 -10.07 9.39
N GLN A 120 -1.25 -10.96 8.84
CA GLN A 120 -1.07 -12.30 9.39
C GLN A 120 0.31 -12.42 10.01
N PHE A 121 0.40 -13.18 11.11
CA PHE A 121 1.67 -13.54 11.73
C PHE A 121 1.54 -14.89 12.43
N VAL A 122 2.67 -15.52 12.74
CA VAL A 122 2.71 -16.83 13.38
C VAL A 122 3.49 -16.73 14.69
N VAL A 123 2.94 -17.31 15.75
CA VAL A 123 3.65 -17.54 17.02
C VAL A 123 4.13 -18.96 17.04
N ASN A 124 5.44 -19.17 17.19
CA ASN A 124 6.03 -20.49 17.34
C ASN A 124 6.80 -20.53 18.65
N SER A 125 6.38 -21.36 19.58
CA SER A 125 7.05 -21.57 20.89
C SER A 125 8.43 -22.24 20.79
N VAL A 126 8.91 -22.53 19.59
CA VAL A 126 10.21 -23.17 19.38
C VAL A 126 11.28 -22.11 19.20
N SER A 127 12.25 -22.12 20.11
CA SER A 127 13.49 -21.34 20.04
C SER A 127 14.09 -21.39 18.64
N LEU A 128 13.98 -20.29 17.89
CA LEU A 128 14.48 -20.18 16.53
C LEU A 128 15.99 -20.09 16.56
N LYS A 129 16.66 -21.19 16.17
CA LYS A 129 17.98 -21.08 15.55
C LYS A 129 17.80 -20.13 14.35
N PRO A 130 18.63 -19.12 14.16
CA PRO A 130 18.45 -18.17 13.07
C PRO A 130 18.54 -18.89 11.73
N THR A 131 17.41 -19.21 11.17
CA THR A 131 17.32 -19.64 9.77
C THR A 131 17.41 -18.36 8.95
N GLN A 132 18.40 -18.30 8.10
CA GLN A 132 18.63 -17.21 7.16
C GLN A 132 17.32 -16.86 6.47
N GLN A 133 16.92 -15.63 6.63
CA GLN A 133 15.82 -14.97 5.95
C GLN A 133 15.93 -15.25 4.46
N PRO A 134 14.89 -15.74 3.78
CA PRO A 134 14.91 -15.76 2.34
C PRO A 134 15.07 -14.30 1.89
N GLU A 135 16.15 -14.06 1.18
CA GLU A 135 16.46 -12.79 0.54
C GLU A 135 15.26 -12.40 -0.32
N ASN A 136 14.43 -11.52 0.20
CA ASN A 136 13.37 -10.89 -0.57
C ASN A 136 14.08 -10.18 -1.73
N LYS A 137 14.01 -10.77 -2.91
CA LYS A 137 14.30 -10.03 -4.13
C LYS A 137 13.34 -8.85 -4.13
N GLU A 138 13.83 -7.71 -3.71
CA GLU A 138 13.18 -6.44 -3.99
C GLU A 138 13.00 -6.36 -5.50
N GLU A 139 11.78 -6.64 -5.96
CA GLU A 139 11.39 -6.21 -7.29
C GLU A 139 11.42 -4.68 -7.27
N SER A 140 12.53 -4.16 -7.75
CA SER A 140 12.75 -2.72 -7.80
C SER A 140 11.59 -2.07 -8.58
N PRO A 141 10.98 -1.00 -8.06
CA PRO A 141 9.89 -0.29 -8.73
C PRO A 141 10.31 0.36 -10.05
N LEU A 142 11.58 0.18 -10.46
CA LEU A 142 12.16 0.71 -11.69
C LEU A 142 11.71 -0.04 -12.97
N SER A 143 11.16 -1.26 -12.87
CA SER A 143 10.77 -2.02 -14.07
C SER A 143 9.56 -1.41 -14.81
N ASN A 144 8.58 -0.88 -14.08
CA ASN A 144 7.39 -0.27 -14.68
C ASN A 144 7.63 1.18 -15.14
N PHE A 145 8.58 1.87 -14.51
CA PHE A 145 8.94 3.23 -14.87
C PHE A 145 9.73 3.27 -16.20
N SER A 146 10.62 2.29 -16.43
CA SER A 146 11.42 2.21 -17.65
C SER A 146 10.57 1.87 -18.88
N LEU A 147 9.56 1.02 -18.79
CA LEU A 147 8.66 0.67 -19.90
C LEU A 147 7.84 1.87 -20.40
N ASN A 148 7.37 2.72 -19.49
CA ASN A 148 6.61 3.92 -19.86
C ASN A 148 7.48 4.99 -20.53
N ILE A 149 8.74 5.13 -20.13
CA ILE A 149 9.69 6.06 -20.77
C ILE A 149 10.07 5.58 -22.17
N ILE A 150 10.33 4.29 -22.33
CA ILE A 150 10.66 3.70 -23.64
C ILE A 150 9.50 3.86 -24.63
N GLY A 151 8.26 3.61 -24.18
CA GLY A 151 7.05 3.83 -24.98
C GLY A 151 6.90 5.28 -25.44
N SER A 152 7.13 6.25 -24.55
CA SER A 152 7.06 7.67 -24.85
C SER A 152 8.13 8.12 -25.87
N ILE A 153 9.35 7.63 -25.75
CA ILE A 153 10.46 7.92 -26.67
C ILE A 153 10.16 7.37 -28.06
N LEU A 154 9.61 6.15 -28.15
CA LEU A 154 9.25 5.52 -29.43
C LEU A 154 8.17 6.32 -30.17
N ILE A 155 7.17 6.82 -29.46
CA ILE A 155 6.11 7.67 -30.04
C ILE A 155 6.69 8.99 -30.58
N ILE A 156 7.59 9.63 -29.84
CA ILE A 156 8.24 10.87 -30.26
C ILE A 156 9.08 10.64 -31.53
N LEU A 157 9.86 9.54 -31.55
CA LEU A 157 10.69 9.19 -32.72
C LEU A 157 9.85 8.92 -33.98
N THR A 158 8.71 8.24 -33.86
CA THR A 158 7.82 7.97 -35.01
C THR A 158 7.17 9.26 -35.52
N LEU A 159 6.78 10.19 -34.66
CA LEU A 159 6.23 11.47 -35.06
C LEU A 159 7.27 12.37 -35.75
N VAL A 160 8.51 12.37 -35.26
CA VAL A 160 9.62 13.11 -35.90
C VAL A 160 9.97 12.52 -37.25
N ALA A 161 10.07 11.20 -37.36
CA ALA A 161 10.33 10.52 -38.65
C ALA A 161 9.20 10.77 -39.64
N GLY A 162 7.95 10.69 -39.24
CA GLY A 162 6.78 11.01 -40.08
C GLY A 162 6.78 12.46 -40.56
N HIS A 163 7.18 13.41 -39.73
CA HIS A 163 7.31 14.82 -40.10
C HIS A 163 8.41 15.04 -41.16
N PHE A 164 9.57 14.39 -40.99
CA PHE A 164 10.68 14.47 -41.93
C PHE A 164 10.30 13.86 -43.28
N MET A 165 9.63 12.71 -43.26
CA MET A 165 9.18 12.04 -44.50
C MET A 165 8.13 12.87 -45.25
N TYR A 166 7.19 13.46 -44.53
CA TYR A 166 6.18 14.38 -45.09
C TYR A 166 6.83 15.61 -45.74
N ARG A 167 7.86 16.21 -45.12
CA ARG A 167 8.60 17.33 -45.73
C ARG A 167 9.31 16.93 -47.00
N LYS A 168 9.89 15.71 -47.06
CA LYS A 168 10.63 15.21 -48.23
C LYS A 168 9.72 14.93 -49.44
N ILE A 169 8.47 14.51 -49.20
CA ILE A 169 7.49 14.24 -50.27
C ILE A 169 6.87 15.55 -50.80
N ARG A 170 6.89 16.62 -50.04
CA ARG A 170 6.28 17.91 -50.42
C ARG A 170 7.23 18.88 -51.10
N ASN A 171 8.54 18.63 -51.09
CA ASN A 171 9.57 19.34 -51.87
C ASN A 171 9.95 18.55 -53.11
#